data_17e68dd9576a442c1ad359ab95cccc8d
#
_entry.id   17e68dd9576a442c1ad359ab95cccc8d
#
_cell.length_a   1.000
_cell.length_b   1.000
_cell.length_c   1.000
_cell.angle_alpha   90.00
_cell.angle_beta   90.00
_cell.angle_gamma   90.00
#
_symmetry.space_group_name_H-M   'P 1'
#
loop_
_entity.id
_entity.type
_entity.pdbx_description
1 polymer ?
#
loop_
_entity_poly.entity_id
_entity_poly.type
_entity_poly.pdbx_seq_one_letter_code
_entity_poly.pdbx_strand_id
1 'polypeptide(L)'
;MSQHSELRSWLTAQRDRLVGELAEACSIPSVSAELPEESERMAAWLRDRLAGLFDISELAEVDGAPPAVLARSEPSGAPRLLLYSHYDVQPAGEGWTEAAFTPSLRDGRLYARGVADDKADILARIHAMEAIRELDLPLAIDLVWLSEGAEEIGSPGLAGLVEAREAELRSDACLWESYLRSETGRPELGFGSRGLVNLELTLELLRGDQHSAFAGVVRSAPVELSHAIASMVDVDGRVLVRGLRVEADPDVDGAAARIPCPDVSSSELPGVRALVRRPRSELGARGAIEPTLNVSSLSSGYQGAGSPTIVPASAKAKIDIRTVAGQHTDGVVEAVREHLREHGFDDVRVQLLHAIDGTSSPMSGPFAEAVVVAATSMFGEPVLHPQVAGAGPLAIVASRLNVPIVAPPGSTRMSSAIHGPDENVAVADYLDHVAFLVELFLEYGRRESGGSR
;
A
#
# COMPACT_ATOMS: atom_id res chain seq x y z
N MET A 1 34.30 -15.55 12.85
CA MET A 1 33.45 -14.35 13.07
C MET A 1 32.01 -14.82 13.18
N SER A 2 31.10 -14.09 13.82
CA SER A 2 29.70 -14.45 13.78
C SER A 2 29.13 -14.17 12.39
N GLN A 3 28.14 -14.95 11.93
CA GLN A 3 27.43 -14.75 10.67
C GLN A 3 26.98 -13.28 10.48
N HIS A 4 26.48 -12.66 11.53
CA HIS A 4 26.11 -11.24 11.52
C HIS A 4 27.30 -10.30 11.26
N SER A 5 28.49 -10.59 11.80
CA SER A 5 29.70 -9.79 11.54
C SER A 5 30.19 -9.94 10.09
N GLU A 6 30.08 -11.13 9.51
CA GLU A 6 30.43 -11.39 8.11
C GLU A 6 29.52 -10.66 7.15
N LEU A 7 28.19 -10.71 7.39
CA LEU A 7 27.20 -9.96 6.61
C LEU A 7 27.44 -8.45 6.67
N ARG A 8 27.70 -7.90 7.85
CA ARG A 8 28.02 -6.46 8.01
C ARG A 8 29.30 -6.06 7.27
N SER A 9 30.30 -6.92 7.28
CA SER A 9 31.56 -6.70 6.54
C SER A 9 31.31 -6.74 5.03
N TRP A 10 30.52 -7.69 4.54
CA TRP A 10 30.14 -7.80 3.14
C TRP A 10 29.38 -6.56 2.67
N LEU A 11 28.34 -6.14 3.40
CA LEU A 11 27.54 -4.93 3.10
C LEU A 11 28.42 -3.68 3.02
N THR A 12 29.40 -3.56 3.94
CA THR A 12 30.32 -2.43 3.94
C THR A 12 31.23 -2.45 2.70
N ALA A 13 31.75 -3.61 2.33
CA ALA A 13 32.63 -3.79 1.17
C ALA A 13 31.88 -3.58 -0.16
N GLN A 14 30.59 -3.97 -0.24
CA GLN A 14 29.78 -3.88 -1.45
C GLN A 14 28.96 -2.57 -1.56
N ARG A 15 28.99 -1.72 -0.55
CA ARG A 15 28.12 -0.54 -0.43
C ARG A 15 27.97 0.26 -1.71
N ASP A 16 29.07 0.64 -2.34
CA ASP A 16 29.05 1.53 -3.51
C ASP A 16 28.49 0.82 -4.75
N ARG A 17 28.72 -0.50 -4.88
CA ARG A 17 28.10 -1.32 -5.92
C ARG A 17 26.58 -1.41 -5.71
N LEU A 18 26.12 -1.75 -4.50
CA LEU A 18 24.71 -1.92 -4.18
C LEU A 18 23.93 -0.61 -4.41
N VAL A 19 24.47 0.52 -3.96
CA VAL A 19 23.87 1.84 -4.16
C VAL A 19 23.93 2.26 -5.64
N GLY A 20 25.01 1.94 -6.36
CA GLY A 20 25.13 2.21 -7.79
C GLY A 20 24.09 1.46 -8.62
N GLU A 21 23.83 0.18 -8.29
CA GLU A 21 22.82 -0.62 -8.98
C GLU A 21 21.38 -0.14 -8.68
N LEU A 22 21.09 0.27 -7.45
CA LEU A 22 19.83 0.91 -7.13
C LEU A 22 19.66 2.22 -7.91
N ALA A 23 20.70 3.03 -8.01
CA ALA A 23 20.67 4.25 -8.82
C ALA A 23 20.45 3.95 -10.31
N GLU A 24 21.09 2.90 -10.86
CA GLU A 24 20.85 2.45 -12.23
C GLU A 24 19.38 2.10 -12.46
N ALA A 25 18.78 1.28 -11.62
CA ALA A 25 17.36 0.93 -11.70
C ALA A 25 16.46 2.17 -11.64
N CYS A 26 16.76 3.14 -10.77
CA CYS A 26 16.00 4.39 -10.65
C CYS A 26 16.21 5.33 -11.84
N SER A 27 17.26 5.18 -12.64
CA SER A 27 17.47 5.95 -13.86
C SER A 27 16.55 5.55 -15.02
N ILE A 28 15.87 4.40 -14.91
CA ILE A 28 14.88 3.94 -15.89
C ILE A 28 13.52 4.52 -15.49
N PRO A 29 12.95 5.45 -16.29
CA PRO A 29 11.69 6.11 -15.96
C PRO A 29 10.47 5.23 -16.29
N SER A 30 10.28 4.15 -15.54
CA SER A 30 9.22 3.17 -15.74
C SER A 30 7.84 3.69 -15.31
N VAL A 31 7.41 4.81 -15.88
CA VAL A 31 6.10 5.43 -15.66
C VAL A 31 5.07 4.74 -16.55
N SER A 32 4.38 3.74 -16.03
CA SER A 32 3.49 2.86 -16.81
C SER A 32 2.39 3.60 -17.57
N ALA A 33 1.83 4.67 -17.00
CA ALA A 33 0.78 5.48 -17.62
C ALA A 33 1.27 6.33 -18.79
N GLU A 34 2.56 6.69 -18.84
CA GLU A 34 3.08 7.71 -19.78
C GLU A 34 4.19 7.14 -20.68
N LEU A 35 4.98 6.19 -20.19
CA LEU A 35 6.21 5.70 -20.81
C LEU A 35 6.24 4.17 -20.87
N PRO A 36 5.31 3.51 -21.59
CA PRO A 36 5.22 2.04 -21.62
C PRO A 36 6.51 1.37 -22.12
N GLU A 37 7.21 1.94 -23.08
CA GLU A 37 8.50 1.42 -23.58
C GLU A 37 9.60 1.40 -22.52
N GLU A 38 9.63 2.40 -21.63
CA GLU A 38 10.56 2.44 -20.52
C GLU A 38 10.18 1.44 -19.42
N SER A 39 8.88 1.20 -19.23
CA SER A 39 8.40 0.15 -18.32
C SER A 39 8.77 -1.25 -18.85
N GLU A 40 8.65 -1.50 -20.15
CA GLU A 40 9.15 -2.74 -20.78
C GLU A 40 10.67 -2.88 -20.65
N ARG A 41 11.43 -1.77 -20.79
CA ARG A 41 12.88 -1.76 -20.57
C ARG A 41 13.23 -2.14 -19.12
N MET A 42 12.49 -1.60 -18.14
CA MET A 42 12.68 -1.95 -16.73
C MET A 42 12.35 -3.42 -16.46
N ALA A 43 11.25 -3.93 -17.03
CA ALA A 43 10.90 -5.35 -16.93
C ALA A 43 12.00 -6.26 -17.50
N ALA A 44 12.54 -5.91 -18.67
CA ALA A 44 13.64 -6.68 -19.29
C ALA A 44 14.91 -6.61 -18.43
N TRP A 45 15.27 -5.44 -17.92
CA TRP A 45 16.40 -5.26 -17.02
C TRP A 45 16.25 -6.13 -15.77
N LEU A 46 15.07 -6.11 -15.14
CA LEU A 46 14.79 -6.89 -13.92
C LEU A 46 14.82 -8.40 -14.21
N ARG A 47 14.19 -8.86 -15.30
CA ARG A 47 14.25 -10.26 -15.73
C ARG A 47 15.70 -10.75 -15.86
N ASP A 48 16.54 -9.98 -16.56
CA ASP A 48 17.94 -10.34 -16.79
C ASP A 48 18.74 -10.36 -15.48
N ARG A 49 18.42 -9.46 -14.58
CA ARG A 49 19.01 -9.40 -13.25
C ARG A 49 18.65 -10.63 -12.39
N LEU A 50 17.40 -11.05 -12.45
CA LEU A 50 16.90 -12.24 -11.73
C LEU A 50 17.41 -13.56 -12.34
N ALA A 51 17.67 -13.61 -13.65
CA ALA A 51 18.19 -14.80 -14.32
C ALA A 51 19.54 -15.31 -13.76
N GLY A 52 20.28 -14.43 -13.05
CA GLY A 52 21.50 -14.82 -12.34
C GLY A 52 21.26 -15.44 -10.95
N LEU A 53 20.04 -15.38 -10.44
CA LEU A 53 19.69 -15.77 -9.07
C LEU A 53 18.66 -16.90 -9.01
N PHE A 54 17.81 -17.04 -10.04
CA PHE A 54 16.74 -18.02 -10.14
C PHE A 54 16.98 -18.99 -11.30
N ASP A 55 16.43 -20.18 -11.20
CA ASP A 55 16.49 -21.20 -12.25
C ASP A 55 15.64 -20.82 -13.47
N ILE A 56 14.55 -20.10 -13.24
CA ILE A 56 13.67 -19.58 -14.28
C ILE A 56 13.44 -18.09 -14.00
N SER A 57 13.58 -17.28 -15.06
CA SER A 57 13.24 -15.85 -15.05
C SER A 57 12.64 -15.50 -16.42
N GLU A 58 11.41 -14.98 -16.43
CA GLU A 58 10.65 -14.72 -17.65
C GLU A 58 9.78 -13.47 -17.56
N LEU A 59 9.39 -12.95 -18.72
CA LEU A 59 8.36 -11.91 -18.83
C LEU A 59 7.01 -12.60 -19.09
N ALA A 60 5.99 -12.20 -18.35
CA ALA A 60 4.62 -12.63 -18.55
C ALA A 60 3.78 -11.47 -19.05
N GLU A 61 3.03 -11.71 -20.14
CA GLU A 61 2.08 -10.72 -20.66
C GLU A 61 0.97 -10.45 -19.64
N VAL A 62 0.59 -9.19 -19.50
CA VAL A 62 -0.48 -8.72 -18.63
C VAL A 62 -1.45 -7.89 -19.45
N ASP A 63 -2.74 -8.20 -19.37
CA ASP A 63 -3.75 -7.48 -20.15
C ASP A 63 -3.89 -6.02 -19.65
N GLY A 64 -3.66 -5.07 -20.56
CA GLY A 64 -3.75 -3.64 -20.27
C GLY A 64 -2.61 -3.06 -19.44
N ALA A 65 -1.50 -3.77 -19.26
CA ALA A 65 -0.34 -3.33 -18.49
C ALA A 65 0.99 -3.76 -19.13
N PRO A 66 2.13 -3.15 -18.74
CA PRO A 66 3.45 -3.67 -19.07
C PRO A 66 3.66 -5.10 -18.52
N PRO A 67 4.57 -5.90 -19.10
CA PRO A 67 4.73 -7.30 -18.75
C PRO A 67 5.20 -7.47 -17.29
N ALA A 68 4.62 -8.42 -16.57
CA ALA A 68 5.13 -8.79 -15.25
C ALA A 68 6.43 -9.60 -15.39
N VAL A 69 7.28 -9.51 -14.38
CA VAL A 69 8.50 -10.32 -14.25
C VAL A 69 8.24 -11.44 -13.27
N LEU A 70 8.35 -12.68 -13.74
CA LEU A 70 8.23 -13.88 -12.93
C LEU A 70 9.59 -14.56 -12.84
N ALA A 71 9.97 -14.98 -11.62
CA ALA A 71 11.13 -15.83 -11.45
C ALA A 71 10.90 -16.86 -10.34
N ARG A 72 11.55 -18.01 -10.42
CA ARG A 72 11.38 -19.08 -9.42
C ARG A 72 12.60 -19.99 -9.35
N SER A 73 12.84 -20.48 -8.15
CA SER A 73 13.76 -21.60 -7.89
C SER A 73 13.06 -22.92 -8.26
N GLU A 74 13.86 -23.92 -8.65
CA GLU A 74 13.37 -25.30 -8.77
C GLU A 74 12.90 -25.78 -7.38
N PRO A 75 11.72 -26.44 -7.27
CA PRO A 75 11.20 -26.88 -6.01
C PRO A 75 12.11 -27.91 -5.33
N SER A 76 12.56 -27.59 -4.13
CA SER A 76 13.40 -28.49 -3.31
C SER A 76 12.59 -29.29 -2.30
N GLY A 77 11.32 -28.95 -2.09
CA GLY A 77 10.46 -29.43 -1.01
C GLY A 77 10.58 -28.58 0.25
N ALA A 78 11.35 -27.51 0.22
CA ALA A 78 11.38 -26.49 1.25
C ALA A 78 10.12 -25.60 1.18
N PRO A 79 9.81 -24.82 2.24
CA PRO A 79 8.75 -23.83 2.22
C PRO A 79 8.95 -22.82 1.10
N ARG A 80 7.88 -22.47 0.40
CA ARG A 80 7.92 -21.52 -0.70
C ARG A 80 7.48 -20.13 -0.26
N LEU A 81 8.31 -19.12 -0.53
CA LEU A 81 8.03 -17.73 -0.25
C LEU A 81 7.86 -16.94 -1.55
N LEU A 82 6.69 -16.36 -1.75
CA LEU A 82 6.45 -15.40 -2.83
C LEU A 82 6.99 -14.03 -2.42
N LEU A 83 7.81 -13.43 -3.27
CA LEU A 83 8.28 -12.05 -3.16
C LEU A 83 7.49 -11.22 -4.17
N TYR A 84 6.58 -10.38 -3.68
CA TYR A 84 5.84 -9.44 -4.53
C TYR A 84 6.47 -8.06 -4.48
N SER A 85 6.50 -7.37 -5.63
CA SER A 85 6.95 -5.98 -5.79
C SER A 85 6.34 -5.38 -7.05
N HIS A 86 6.47 -4.05 -7.23
CA HIS A 86 6.19 -3.40 -8.50
C HIS A 86 7.40 -2.60 -8.98
N TYR A 87 7.58 -2.53 -10.31
CA TYR A 87 8.72 -1.84 -10.90
C TYR A 87 8.33 -0.53 -11.59
N ASP A 88 7.04 -0.26 -11.74
CA ASP A 88 6.56 1.02 -12.23
C ASP A 88 6.62 2.10 -11.14
N VAL A 89 6.50 3.33 -11.56
CA VAL A 89 6.63 4.49 -10.68
C VAL A 89 5.67 5.59 -11.09
N GLN A 90 5.32 6.46 -10.14
CA GLN A 90 4.54 7.67 -10.41
C GLN A 90 5.28 8.63 -11.36
N PRO A 91 4.55 9.46 -12.14
CA PRO A 91 5.15 10.57 -12.87
C PRO A 91 6.00 11.47 -11.97
N ALA A 92 7.02 12.09 -12.55
CA ALA A 92 7.93 12.96 -11.80
C ALA A 92 7.20 14.08 -11.04
N GLY A 93 6.25 14.74 -11.68
CA GLY A 93 5.66 15.98 -11.16
C GLY A 93 6.65 17.14 -11.15
N GLU A 94 6.30 18.21 -10.44
CA GLU A 94 7.11 19.42 -10.31
C GLU A 94 7.78 19.52 -8.93
N GLY A 95 8.77 20.41 -8.80
CA GLY A 95 9.37 20.76 -7.51
C GLY A 95 10.62 19.98 -7.13
N TRP A 96 11.17 19.15 -8.01
CA TRP A 96 12.42 18.43 -7.79
C TRP A 96 13.62 19.37 -7.77
N THR A 97 14.56 19.12 -6.85
CA THR A 97 15.84 19.83 -6.79
C THR A 97 16.76 19.44 -7.97
N GLU A 98 16.77 18.16 -8.34
CA GLU A 98 17.43 17.62 -9.53
C GLU A 98 16.41 16.79 -10.33
N ALA A 99 16.69 16.46 -11.59
CA ALA A 99 15.75 15.71 -12.41
C ALA A 99 15.42 14.35 -11.77
N ALA A 100 14.14 14.04 -11.67
CA ALA A 100 13.59 12.88 -10.92
C ALA A 100 14.23 11.52 -11.28
N PHE A 101 14.60 11.33 -12.55
CA PHE A 101 15.25 10.12 -13.08
C PHE A 101 16.77 10.28 -13.29
N THR A 102 17.36 11.27 -12.63
CA THR A 102 18.80 11.43 -12.52
C THR A 102 19.20 11.20 -11.05
N PRO A 103 19.45 9.94 -10.65
CA PRO A 103 19.72 9.62 -9.26
C PRO A 103 20.90 10.40 -8.69
N SER A 104 20.73 10.99 -7.52
CA SER A 104 21.78 11.76 -6.87
C SER A 104 21.97 11.37 -5.41
N LEU A 105 23.24 11.17 -5.04
CA LEU A 105 23.61 10.85 -3.67
C LEU A 105 24.02 12.12 -2.93
N ARG A 106 23.22 12.55 -1.95
CA ARG A 106 23.45 13.75 -1.15
C ARG A 106 23.23 13.44 0.33
N ASP A 107 24.11 13.89 1.18
CA ASP A 107 24.02 13.75 2.64
C ASP A 107 23.68 12.32 3.13
N GLY A 108 24.23 11.29 2.45
CA GLY A 108 23.99 9.89 2.76
C GLY A 108 22.61 9.36 2.35
N ARG A 109 21.86 10.10 1.52
CA ARG A 109 20.57 9.71 0.95
C ARG A 109 20.64 9.65 -0.57
N LEU A 110 20.02 8.64 -1.16
CA LEU A 110 19.84 8.53 -2.61
C LEU A 110 18.48 9.13 -2.96
N TYR A 111 18.49 10.10 -3.86
CA TYR A 111 17.31 10.82 -4.36
C TYR A 111 17.01 10.38 -5.79
N ALA A 112 15.83 9.86 -6.03
CA ALA A 112 15.29 9.56 -7.35
C ALA A 112 13.81 9.19 -7.26
N ARG A 113 13.02 9.37 -8.32
CA ARG A 113 11.67 8.80 -8.39
C ARG A 113 11.73 7.27 -8.39
N GLY A 114 10.87 6.64 -7.57
CA GLY A 114 10.79 5.20 -7.44
C GLY A 114 11.84 4.59 -6.52
N VAL A 115 12.71 5.42 -5.90
CA VAL A 115 13.75 4.89 -5.01
C VAL A 115 13.16 4.36 -3.70
N ALA A 116 12.08 4.96 -3.21
CA ALA A 116 11.39 4.54 -2.00
C ALA A 116 10.18 3.63 -2.31
N ASP A 117 9.63 3.75 -3.53
CA ASP A 117 8.41 3.11 -3.97
C ASP A 117 8.54 2.65 -5.44
N ASP A 118 8.97 1.41 -5.75
CA ASP A 118 9.31 0.29 -4.84
C ASP A 118 10.72 -0.30 -5.17
N LYS A 119 11.55 0.43 -5.96
CA LYS A 119 12.81 -0.10 -6.50
C LYS A 119 13.85 -0.45 -5.43
N ALA A 120 13.84 0.24 -4.28
CA ALA A 120 14.72 -0.14 -3.18
C ALA A 120 14.37 -1.51 -2.60
N ASP A 121 13.10 -1.88 -2.53
CA ASP A 121 12.68 -3.20 -2.07
C ASP A 121 13.09 -4.29 -3.05
N ILE A 122 12.87 -4.05 -4.37
CA ILE A 122 13.33 -4.94 -5.44
C ILE A 122 14.83 -5.22 -5.29
N LEU A 123 15.63 -4.16 -5.24
CA LEU A 123 17.08 -4.30 -5.19
C LEU A 123 17.57 -4.86 -3.84
N ALA A 124 16.92 -4.51 -2.73
CA ALA A 124 17.27 -5.08 -1.42
C ALA A 124 17.06 -6.59 -1.37
N ARG A 125 16.00 -7.12 -1.97
CA ARG A 125 15.74 -8.57 -2.10
C ARG A 125 16.78 -9.26 -2.97
N ILE A 126 17.13 -8.67 -4.11
CA ILE A 126 18.19 -9.16 -4.99
C ILE A 126 19.52 -9.22 -4.23
N HIS A 127 19.92 -8.14 -3.57
CA HIS A 127 21.16 -8.05 -2.83
C HIS A 127 21.19 -8.97 -1.59
N ALA A 128 20.05 -9.22 -0.95
CA ALA A 128 19.97 -10.20 0.13
C ALA A 128 20.24 -11.63 -0.38
N MET A 129 19.69 -12.00 -1.53
CA MET A 129 19.99 -13.30 -2.16
C MET A 129 21.45 -13.43 -2.60
N GLU A 130 22.05 -12.35 -3.13
CA GLU A 130 23.48 -12.32 -3.43
C GLU A 130 24.34 -12.51 -2.19
N ALA A 131 24.04 -11.80 -1.10
CA ALA A 131 24.74 -11.95 0.16
C ALA A 131 24.65 -13.37 0.70
N ILE A 132 23.47 -14.00 0.66
CA ILE A 132 23.26 -15.39 1.08
C ILE A 132 24.15 -16.33 0.25
N ARG A 133 24.18 -16.16 -1.07
CA ARG A 133 24.98 -16.99 -1.96
C ARG A 133 26.49 -16.77 -1.80
N GLU A 134 26.95 -15.52 -1.76
CA GLU A 134 28.39 -15.20 -1.66
C GLU A 134 28.99 -15.54 -0.31
N LEU A 135 28.18 -15.52 0.75
CA LEU A 135 28.60 -15.88 2.11
C LEU A 135 28.32 -17.35 2.45
N ASP A 136 27.83 -18.14 1.48
CA ASP A 136 27.48 -19.57 1.64
C ASP A 136 26.54 -19.81 2.85
N LEU A 137 25.51 -18.95 3.00
CA LEU A 137 24.54 -19.06 4.09
C LEU A 137 23.48 -20.11 3.78
N PRO A 138 23.00 -20.88 4.78
CA PRO A 138 22.10 -22.00 4.55
C PRO A 138 20.64 -21.51 4.30
N LEU A 139 20.30 -21.25 3.04
CA LEU A 139 18.96 -20.90 2.63
C LEU A 139 18.10 -22.17 2.52
N ALA A 140 17.10 -22.31 3.40
CA ALA A 140 16.21 -23.47 3.46
C ALA A 140 14.77 -23.10 3.06
N ILE A 141 14.61 -22.26 2.03
CA ILE A 141 13.33 -21.87 1.42
C ILE A 141 13.46 -21.85 -0.09
N ASP A 142 12.38 -22.16 -0.78
CA ASP A 142 12.24 -21.97 -2.22
C ASP A 142 11.63 -20.57 -2.48
N LEU A 143 12.20 -19.80 -3.39
CA LEU A 143 11.75 -18.45 -3.69
C LEU A 143 10.96 -18.41 -5.00
N VAL A 144 9.87 -17.63 -4.96
CA VAL A 144 9.05 -17.26 -6.11
C VAL A 144 9.00 -15.75 -6.19
N TRP A 145 9.14 -15.18 -7.38
CA TRP A 145 9.16 -13.74 -7.60
C TRP A 145 8.02 -13.32 -8.53
N LEU A 146 7.32 -12.28 -8.17
CA LEU A 146 6.34 -11.58 -8.98
C LEU A 146 6.58 -10.08 -8.85
N SER A 147 7.01 -9.43 -9.93
CA SER A 147 6.99 -7.96 -10.03
C SER A 147 6.05 -7.54 -11.14
N GLU A 148 5.08 -6.69 -10.82
CA GLU A 148 4.21 -6.07 -11.81
C GLU A 148 4.70 -4.71 -12.27
N GLY A 149 4.13 -4.20 -13.35
CA GLY A 149 4.52 -2.91 -13.94
C GLY A 149 3.37 -1.92 -14.06
N ALA A 150 2.33 -2.04 -13.23
CA ALA A 150 1.14 -1.18 -13.30
C ALA A 150 0.44 -0.99 -11.94
N GLU A 151 1.16 -1.15 -10.82
CA GLU A 151 0.62 -0.95 -9.47
C GLU A 151 0.11 0.48 -9.30
N GLU A 152 0.89 1.44 -9.74
CA GLU A 152 0.65 2.88 -9.63
C GLU A 152 -0.57 3.40 -10.41
N ILE A 153 -1.13 2.53 -11.27
CA ILE A 153 -2.38 2.79 -12.01
C ILE A 153 -3.49 1.81 -11.65
N GLY A 154 -3.34 1.07 -10.53
CA GLY A 154 -4.36 0.18 -9.98
C GLY A 154 -4.31 -1.25 -10.48
N SER A 155 -3.15 -1.74 -10.88
CA SER A 155 -2.87 -3.15 -11.24
C SER A 155 -3.83 -3.76 -12.26
N PRO A 156 -4.10 -3.09 -13.41
CA PRO A 156 -4.94 -3.68 -14.44
C PRO A 156 -4.33 -5.01 -14.91
N GLY A 157 -5.18 -6.05 -15.04
CA GLY A 157 -4.75 -7.38 -15.50
C GLY A 157 -4.07 -8.27 -14.46
N LEU A 158 -3.63 -7.76 -13.29
CA LEU A 158 -2.96 -8.57 -12.27
C LEU A 158 -3.80 -9.78 -11.82
N ALA A 159 -5.10 -9.60 -11.62
CA ALA A 159 -5.99 -10.69 -11.22
C ALA A 159 -5.99 -11.84 -12.25
N GLY A 160 -6.03 -11.52 -13.54
CA GLY A 160 -5.93 -12.48 -14.64
C GLY A 160 -4.58 -13.17 -14.72
N LEU A 161 -3.49 -12.42 -14.49
CA LEU A 161 -2.14 -12.98 -14.44
C LEU A 161 -2.01 -13.99 -13.29
N VAL A 162 -2.40 -13.61 -12.07
CA VAL A 162 -2.31 -14.47 -10.87
C VAL A 162 -3.14 -15.74 -11.08
N GLU A 163 -4.33 -15.64 -11.66
CA GLU A 163 -5.17 -16.80 -12.00
C GLU A 163 -4.52 -17.70 -13.06
N ALA A 164 -3.99 -17.13 -14.13
CA ALA A 164 -3.35 -17.87 -15.21
C ALA A 164 -2.04 -18.56 -14.76
N ARG A 165 -1.34 -18.01 -13.80
CA ARG A 165 -0.05 -18.48 -13.27
C ARG A 165 -0.14 -19.03 -11.84
N GLU A 166 -1.34 -19.36 -11.35
CA GLU A 166 -1.56 -19.84 -9.97
C GLU A 166 -0.62 -20.97 -9.55
N ALA A 167 -0.46 -21.98 -10.43
CA ALA A 167 0.40 -23.13 -10.13
C ALA A 167 1.89 -22.75 -9.97
N GLU A 168 2.35 -21.74 -10.68
CA GLU A 168 3.73 -21.25 -10.64
C GLU A 168 3.96 -20.34 -9.42
N LEU A 169 2.95 -19.51 -9.08
CA LEU A 169 2.98 -18.57 -7.96
C LEU A 169 2.60 -19.21 -6.62
N ARG A 170 2.11 -20.46 -6.61
CA ARG A 170 1.74 -21.17 -5.37
C ARG A 170 2.89 -21.12 -4.37
N SER A 171 2.59 -20.65 -3.16
CA SER A 171 3.56 -20.43 -2.08
C SER A 171 2.90 -20.67 -0.72
N ASP A 172 3.68 -20.78 0.34
CA ASP A 172 3.19 -20.95 1.71
C ASP A 172 2.98 -19.61 2.39
N ALA A 173 3.66 -18.55 1.92
CA ALA A 173 3.52 -17.17 2.37
C ALA A 173 3.92 -16.19 1.27
N CYS A 174 3.58 -14.92 1.45
CA CYS A 174 3.97 -13.81 0.58
C CYS A 174 4.62 -12.68 1.38
N LEU A 175 5.83 -12.31 0.99
CA LEU A 175 6.48 -11.08 1.40
C LEU A 175 6.06 -9.98 0.43
N TRP A 176 5.28 -9.04 0.95
CA TRP A 176 4.79 -7.88 0.20
C TRP A 176 5.83 -6.76 0.15
N GLU A 177 5.52 -5.68 -0.58
CA GLU A 177 6.26 -4.43 -0.47
C GLU A 177 6.45 -4.04 0.98
N SER A 178 7.56 -3.38 1.26
CA SER A 178 7.87 -3.03 2.63
C SER A 178 6.96 -1.91 3.15
N TYR A 179 6.61 -2.04 4.42
CA TYR A 179 5.96 -0.96 5.15
C TYR A 179 7.01 -0.01 5.75
N LEU A 180 6.56 1.10 6.30
CA LEU A 180 7.43 2.16 6.79
C LEU A 180 8.22 1.74 8.04
N ARG A 181 9.35 2.39 8.29
CA ARG A 181 9.91 2.56 9.63
C ARG A 181 9.58 3.96 10.13
N SER A 182 9.33 4.11 11.43
CA SER A 182 9.13 5.43 12.03
C SER A 182 10.35 6.33 11.84
N GLU A 183 10.22 7.64 12.03
CA GLU A 183 11.36 8.57 11.95
C GLU A 183 12.47 8.24 12.99
N THR A 184 12.13 7.58 14.07
CA THR A 184 13.10 7.09 15.07
C THR A 184 13.74 5.75 14.69
N GLY A 185 13.34 5.14 13.57
CA GLY A 185 13.83 3.84 13.09
C GLY A 185 13.09 2.62 13.65
N ARG A 186 12.02 2.81 14.44
CA ARG A 186 11.19 1.70 14.93
C ARG A 186 10.54 0.97 13.76
N PRO A 187 10.62 -0.37 13.69
CA PRO A 187 10.02 -1.13 12.61
C PRO A 187 8.49 -1.18 12.72
N GLU A 188 7.82 -1.11 11.59
CA GLU A 188 6.37 -1.28 11.47
C GLU A 188 6.08 -2.42 10.51
N LEU A 189 5.16 -3.31 10.87
CA LEU A 189 4.80 -4.50 10.09
C LEU A 189 3.32 -4.43 9.72
N GLY A 190 3.01 -4.66 8.44
CA GLY A 190 1.64 -4.73 7.93
C GLY A 190 1.20 -6.18 7.69
N PHE A 191 0.03 -6.55 8.22
CA PHE A 191 -0.57 -7.89 8.04
C PHE A 191 -1.79 -7.87 7.13
N GLY A 192 -1.94 -6.83 6.34
CA GLY A 192 -3.01 -6.62 5.38
C GLY A 192 -3.12 -5.16 5.00
N SER A 193 -4.07 -4.85 4.12
CA SER A 193 -4.38 -3.49 3.70
C SER A 193 -5.86 -3.19 3.86
N ARG A 194 -6.15 -1.92 4.02
CA ARG A 194 -7.55 -1.45 3.95
C ARG A 194 -8.03 -1.51 2.51
N GLY A 195 -9.35 -1.69 2.35
CA GLY A 195 -9.98 -1.46 1.06
C GLY A 195 -10.31 0.01 0.83
N LEU A 196 -10.68 0.32 -0.39
CA LEU A 196 -11.11 1.65 -0.82
C LEU A 196 -12.34 1.51 -1.71
N VAL A 197 -13.40 2.26 -1.40
CA VAL A 197 -14.59 2.37 -2.24
C VAL A 197 -14.87 3.84 -2.50
N ASN A 198 -14.72 4.27 -3.75
CA ASN A 198 -14.97 5.64 -4.19
C ASN A 198 -16.36 5.72 -4.83
N LEU A 199 -17.21 6.58 -4.28
CA LEU A 199 -18.58 6.77 -4.75
C LEU A 199 -18.82 8.21 -5.17
N GLU A 200 -19.66 8.42 -6.19
CA GLU A 200 -20.30 9.70 -6.48
C GLU A 200 -21.77 9.63 -6.04
N LEU A 201 -22.16 10.59 -5.22
CA LEU A 201 -23.54 10.84 -4.82
C LEU A 201 -24.07 11.99 -5.66
N THR A 202 -25.22 11.80 -6.32
CA THR A 202 -25.87 12.82 -7.14
C THR A 202 -27.33 12.96 -6.75
N LEU A 203 -27.76 14.19 -6.49
CA LEU A 203 -29.15 14.54 -6.22
C LEU A 203 -29.63 15.60 -7.21
N GLU A 204 -30.65 15.27 -8.00
CA GLU A 204 -31.26 16.15 -9.00
C GLU A 204 -32.74 16.34 -8.66
N LEU A 205 -33.13 17.52 -8.18
CA LEU A 205 -34.49 17.81 -7.74
C LEU A 205 -35.27 18.72 -8.69
N LEU A 206 -34.57 19.52 -9.49
CA LEU A 206 -35.18 20.49 -10.40
C LEU A 206 -34.59 20.32 -11.81
N ARG A 207 -35.33 20.74 -12.84
CA ARG A 207 -34.86 20.71 -14.23
C ARG A 207 -33.86 21.82 -14.55
N GLY A 208 -33.76 22.83 -13.68
CA GLY A 208 -32.87 23.98 -13.78
C GLY A 208 -33.00 24.83 -12.53
N ASP A 209 -31.97 25.67 -12.27
CA ASP A 209 -31.97 26.55 -11.10
C ASP A 209 -33.21 27.45 -11.05
N GLN A 210 -33.75 27.64 -9.86
CA GLN A 210 -34.90 28.46 -9.63
C GLN A 210 -34.52 29.71 -8.85
N HIS A 211 -35.33 30.77 -8.95
CA HIS A 211 -35.11 31.96 -8.12
C HIS A 211 -35.30 31.61 -6.64
N SER A 212 -34.43 32.11 -5.77
CA SER A 212 -34.41 31.79 -4.32
C SER A 212 -35.66 32.23 -3.56
N ALA A 213 -36.51 33.11 -4.14
CA ALA A 213 -37.83 33.43 -3.60
C ALA A 213 -38.70 32.17 -3.45
N PHE A 214 -38.44 31.11 -4.18
CA PHE A 214 -39.16 29.85 -4.11
C PHE A 214 -38.57 28.83 -3.11
N ALA A 215 -37.52 29.20 -2.37
CA ALA A 215 -36.80 28.28 -1.44
C ALA A 215 -37.73 27.72 -0.32
N GLY A 216 -38.85 28.42 -0.02
CA GLY A 216 -39.86 27.91 0.93
C GLY A 216 -40.85 26.92 0.34
N VAL A 217 -40.79 26.66 -0.98
CA VAL A 217 -41.75 25.84 -1.72
C VAL A 217 -41.06 24.66 -2.41
N VAL A 218 -39.85 24.85 -2.92
CA VAL A 218 -39.07 23.81 -3.63
C VAL A 218 -38.00 23.21 -2.73
N ARG A 219 -37.77 21.92 -2.89
CA ARG A 219 -36.67 21.20 -2.20
C ARG A 219 -35.31 21.72 -2.66
N SER A 220 -34.35 21.71 -1.78
CA SER A 220 -32.97 22.20 -2.04
C SER A 220 -31.99 21.03 -2.11
N ALA A 221 -31.50 20.72 -3.31
CA ALA A 221 -30.57 19.63 -3.52
C ALA A 221 -29.27 19.74 -2.65
N PRO A 222 -28.61 20.91 -2.51
CA PRO A 222 -27.43 21.00 -1.64
C PRO A 222 -27.73 20.80 -0.15
N VAL A 223 -28.90 21.25 0.34
CA VAL A 223 -29.29 21.04 1.74
C VAL A 223 -29.55 19.56 1.99
N GLU A 224 -30.35 18.92 1.15
CA GLU A 224 -30.68 17.50 1.32
C GLU A 224 -29.47 16.58 1.16
N LEU A 225 -28.58 16.83 0.18
CA LEU A 225 -27.35 16.08 0.04
C LEU A 225 -26.41 16.24 1.26
N SER A 226 -26.38 17.45 1.83
CA SER A 226 -25.61 17.70 3.07
C SER A 226 -26.18 16.90 4.25
N HIS A 227 -27.51 16.81 4.39
CA HIS A 227 -28.15 15.97 5.41
C HIS A 227 -27.95 14.47 5.15
N ALA A 228 -27.98 14.03 3.89
CA ALA A 228 -27.66 12.66 3.52
C ALA A 228 -26.24 12.28 3.93
N ILE A 229 -25.24 13.13 3.66
CA ILE A 229 -23.86 12.92 4.10
C ILE A 229 -23.79 12.91 5.64
N ALA A 230 -24.42 13.87 6.31
CA ALA A 230 -24.40 13.96 7.77
C ALA A 230 -25.12 12.78 8.47
N SER A 231 -26.00 12.06 7.76
CA SER A 231 -26.57 10.82 8.29
C SER A 231 -25.60 9.65 8.22
N MET A 232 -24.62 9.66 7.30
CA MET A 232 -23.64 8.58 7.10
C MET A 232 -22.39 8.71 7.97
N VAL A 233 -22.00 9.93 8.33
CA VAL A 233 -20.78 10.20 9.14
C VAL A 233 -21.03 11.36 10.09
N ASP A 234 -20.61 11.21 11.36
CA ASP A 234 -20.72 12.27 12.35
C ASP A 234 -19.52 13.25 12.32
N VAL A 235 -19.60 14.33 13.10
CA VAL A 235 -18.55 15.36 13.21
C VAL A 235 -17.26 14.84 13.86
N ASP A 236 -17.32 13.71 14.56
CA ASP A 236 -16.18 13.01 15.13
C ASP A 236 -15.61 11.95 14.17
N GLY A 237 -16.15 11.92 12.94
CA GLY A 237 -15.76 11.05 11.85
C GLY A 237 -16.14 9.59 12.07
N ARG A 238 -17.14 9.26 12.90
CA ARG A 238 -17.66 7.90 13.01
C ARG A 238 -18.59 7.61 11.85
N VAL A 239 -18.41 6.45 11.22
CA VAL A 239 -19.31 5.96 10.17
C VAL A 239 -20.60 5.45 10.84
N LEU A 240 -21.73 6.02 10.43
CA LEU A 240 -23.05 5.70 10.97
C LEU A 240 -23.82 4.68 10.13
N VAL A 241 -23.33 4.36 8.93
CA VAL A 241 -23.88 3.34 8.04
C VAL A 241 -23.81 1.98 8.73
N ARG A 242 -24.97 1.39 9.04
CA ARG A 242 -25.07 0.18 9.86
C ARG A 242 -24.31 -1.00 9.25
N GLY A 243 -24.41 -1.20 7.95
CA GLY A 243 -23.74 -2.28 7.21
C GLY A 243 -22.21 -2.18 7.17
N LEU A 244 -21.63 -1.06 7.64
CA LEU A 244 -20.17 -0.85 7.73
C LEU A 244 -19.65 -1.00 9.16
N ARG A 245 -20.47 -1.43 10.11
CA ARG A 245 -20.00 -1.70 11.48
C ARG A 245 -19.20 -3.01 11.48
N VAL A 246 -18.10 -3.00 12.23
CA VAL A 246 -17.20 -4.15 12.39
C VAL A 246 -17.43 -4.79 13.76
N GLU A 247 -17.40 -6.10 13.81
CA GLU A 247 -17.37 -6.83 15.06
C GLU A 247 -15.96 -6.77 15.68
N ALA A 248 -15.90 -6.73 17.00
CA ALA A 248 -14.61 -6.69 17.70
C ALA A 248 -13.86 -8.03 17.55
N ASP A 249 -12.57 -7.93 17.25
CA ASP A 249 -11.64 -9.06 17.26
C ASP A 249 -10.54 -8.75 18.30
N PRO A 250 -10.46 -9.50 19.41
CA PRO A 250 -9.53 -9.20 20.50
C PRO A 250 -8.04 -9.15 20.09
N ASP A 251 -7.62 -9.97 19.13
CA ASP A 251 -6.23 -10.00 18.67
C ASP A 251 -5.92 -8.78 17.80
N VAL A 252 -6.84 -8.43 16.90
CA VAL A 252 -6.77 -7.23 16.05
C VAL A 252 -6.84 -5.98 16.91
N ASP A 253 -7.78 -5.90 17.84
CA ASP A 253 -7.97 -4.76 18.75
C ASP A 253 -6.73 -4.58 19.65
N GLY A 254 -6.17 -5.68 20.16
CA GLY A 254 -4.97 -5.68 20.99
C GLY A 254 -3.71 -5.16 20.26
N ALA A 255 -3.52 -5.55 19.00
CA ALA A 255 -2.44 -5.04 18.17
C ALA A 255 -2.67 -3.57 17.83
N ALA A 256 -3.86 -3.22 17.37
CA ALA A 256 -4.23 -1.85 17.00
C ALA A 256 -4.07 -0.85 18.15
N ALA A 257 -4.37 -1.26 19.38
CA ALA A 257 -4.20 -0.41 20.57
C ALA A 257 -2.74 0.03 20.82
N ARG A 258 -1.76 -0.66 20.22
CA ARG A 258 -0.32 -0.33 20.32
C ARG A 258 0.16 0.60 19.21
N ILE A 259 -0.67 0.88 18.20
CA ILE A 259 -0.35 1.79 17.10
C ILE A 259 -0.34 3.20 17.66
N PRO A 260 0.78 3.95 17.54
CA PRO A 260 0.85 5.31 18.05
C PRO A 260 -0.08 6.24 17.27
N CYS A 261 -0.60 7.26 17.95
CA CYS A 261 -1.28 8.36 17.25
C CYS A 261 -0.26 9.15 16.45
N PRO A 262 -0.52 9.42 15.15
CA PRO A 262 0.37 10.23 14.33
C PRO A 262 0.68 11.60 14.99
N ASP A 263 1.93 12.05 14.88
CA ASP A 263 2.32 13.35 15.44
C ASP A 263 2.09 14.46 14.41
N VAL A 264 1.10 15.30 14.68
CA VAL A 264 0.76 16.45 13.83
C VAL A 264 1.81 17.57 13.85
N SER A 265 2.75 17.55 14.81
CA SER A 265 3.84 18.52 14.89
C SER A 265 5.06 18.11 14.07
N SER A 266 5.08 16.86 13.57
CA SER A 266 6.17 16.27 12.80
C SER A 266 5.88 16.26 11.29
N SER A 267 6.80 15.67 10.54
CA SER A 267 6.63 15.40 9.11
C SER A 267 5.53 14.36 8.79
N GLU A 268 5.01 13.62 9.79
CA GLU A 268 4.02 12.58 9.58
C GLU A 268 2.67 13.12 9.06
N LEU A 269 2.25 14.31 9.54
CA LEU A 269 1.02 14.96 9.10
C LEU A 269 1.25 16.46 8.82
N PRO A 270 2.03 16.82 7.81
CA PRO A 270 2.37 18.21 7.53
C PRO A 270 1.12 19.02 7.18
N GLY A 271 0.98 20.20 7.80
CA GLY A 271 -0.13 21.12 7.55
C GLY A 271 -1.44 20.81 8.26
N VAL A 272 -1.54 19.71 9.01
CA VAL A 272 -2.73 19.40 9.82
C VAL A 272 -2.83 20.40 10.98
N ARG A 273 -3.98 21.09 11.11
CA ARG A 273 -4.27 22.06 12.18
C ARG A 273 -5.13 21.48 13.29
N ALA A 274 -5.89 20.43 13.01
CA ALA A 274 -6.79 19.79 13.97
C ALA A 274 -6.97 18.31 13.63
N LEU A 275 -6.99 17.49 14.66
CA LEU A 275 -7.39 16.07 14.58
C LEU A 275 -8.91 15.96 14.79
N VAL A 276 -9.47 14.80 14.45
CA VAL A 276 -10.85 14.45 14.82
C VAL A 276 -11.05 14.55 16.33
N ARG A 277 -12.28 14.85 16.77
CA ARG A 277 -12.60 15.11 18.20
C ARG A 277 -12.75 13.81 18.99
N ARG A 278 -11.65 13.03 19.04
CA ARG A 278 -11.57 11.78 19.81
C ARG A 278 -10.30 11.76 20.67
N PRO A 279 -10.25 10.92 21.70
CA PRO A 279 -9.03 10.77 22.51
C PRO A 279 -7.84 10.37 21.63
N ARG A 280 -6.69 11.01 21.80
CA ARG A 280 -5.47 10.69 21.03
C ARG A 280 -5.08 9.22 21.12
N SER A 281 -5.33 8.57 22.27
CA SER A 281 -5.07 7.15 22.49
C SER A 281 -5.87 6.21 21.57
N GLU A 282 -6.96 6.69 20.97
CA GLU A 282 -7.79 5.90 20.06
C GLU A 282 -7.41 6.12 18.58
N LEU A 283 -6.69 7.19 18.24
CA LEU A 283 -6.52 7.62 16.85
C LEU A 283 -5.59 6.70 16.05
N GLY A 284 -4.56 6.13 16.68
CA GLY A 284 -3.70 5.14 16.04
C GLY A 284 -4.47 3.87 15.69
N ALA A 285 -5.14 3.28 16.68
CA ALA A 285 -5.95 2.08 16.51
C ALA A 285 -7.06 2.23 15.46
N ARG A 286 -7.73 3.39 15.46
CA ARG A 286 -8.84 3.66 14.55
C ARG A 286 -8.50 3.46 13.08
N GLY A 287 -7.32 3.90 12.66
CA GLY A 287 -6.85 3.73 11.28
C GLY A 287 -6.74 2.28 10.84
N ALA A 288 -6.62 1.35 11.79
CA ALA A 288 -6.45 -0.08 11.51
C ALA A 288 -7.73 -0.91 11.65
N ILE A 289 -8.70 -0.48 12.47
CA ILE A 289 -9.84 -1.33 12.84
C ILE A 289 -11.22 -0.70 12.58
N GLU A 290 -11.31 0.58 12.25
CA GLU A 290 -12.59 1.23 11.95
C GLU A 290 -12.66 1.62 10.46
N PRO A 291 -13.81 1.43 9.78
CA PRO A 291 -14.02 2.04 8.48
C PRO A 291 -14.04 3.56 8.61
N THR A 292 -13.62 4.25 7.55
CA THR A 292 -13.72 5.72 7.50
C THR A 292 -14.50 6.16 6.28
N LEU A 293 -15.25 7.26 6.40
CA LEU A 293 -15.92 7.92 5.29
C LEU A 293 -15.39 9.36 5.21
N ASN A 294 -14.80 9.69 4.08
CA ASN A 294 -14.31 11.02 3.76
C ASN A 294 -15.12 11.64 2.63
N VAL A 295 -15.31 12.95 2.65
CA VAL A 295 -15.92 13.71 1.55
C VAL A 295 -14.81 14.43 0.80
N SER A 296 -14.42 13.90 -0.36
CA SER A 296 -13.33 14.46 -1.16
C SER A 296 -13.79 15.64 -2.02
N SER A 297 -15.08 15.72 -2.37
CA SER A 297 -15.67 16.89 -3.02
C SER A 297 -17.15 17.06 -2.69
N LEU A 298 -17.60 18.31 -2.65
CA LEU A 298 -19.01 18.67 -2.53
C LEU A 298 -19.27 19.90 -3.42
N SER A 299 -20.18 19.79 -4.37
CA SER A 299 -20.46 20.86 -5.35
C SER A 299 -21.95 21.02 -5.63
N SER A 300 -22.40 22.26 -5.71
CA SER A 300 -23.76 22.63 -6.12
C SER A 300 -23.84 24.11 -6.49
N GLY A 301 -24.79 24.45 -7.35
CA GLY A 301 -25.08 25.83 -7.72
C GLY A 301 -23.93 26.55 -8.40
N TYR A 302 -23.94 27.88 -8.32
CA TYR A 302 -23.01 28.77 -8.98
C TYR A 302 -21.68 28.85 -8.22
N GLN A 303 -20.57 28.64 -8.94
CA GLN A 303 -19.20 28.65 -8.39
C GLN A 303 -18.37 29.87 -8.85
N GLY A 304 -18.97 30.75 -9.70
CA GLY A 304 -18.27 31.93 -10.20
C GLY A 304 -18.31 33.12 -9.24
N ALA A 305 -17.79 34.26 -9.69
CA ALA A 305 -17.82 35.53 -8.93
C ALA A 305 -19.27 36.07 -8.83
N GLY A 306 -19.60 36.68 -7.70
CA GLY A 306 -20.93 37.23 -7.41
C GLY A 306 -21.79 36.32 -6.56
N SER A 307 -23.04 36.72 -6.31
CA SER A 307 -23.98 36.00 -5.42
C SER A 307 -25.36 35.90 -6.08
N PRO A 308 -25.55 34.92 -6.99
CA PRO A 308 -26.86 34.71 -7.59
C PRO A 308 -27.86 34.19 -6.53
N THR A 309 -29.04 34.73 -6.55
CA THR A 309 -30.16 34.33 -5.66
C THR A 309 -30.93 33.17 -6.26
N ILE A 310 -30.38 31.96 -6.17
CA ILE A 310 -30.94 30.75 -6.77
C ILE A 310 -31.18 29.64 -5.75
N VAL A 311 -32.08 28.71 -6.08
CA VAL A 311 -32.17 27.37 -5.53
C VAL A 311 -31.52 26.44 -6.59
N PRO A 312 -30.39 25.83 -6.32
CA PRO A 312 -29.71 24.95 -7.28
C PRO A 312 -30.53 23.73 -7.65
N ALA A 313 -30.52 23.35 -8.92
CA ALA A 313 -31.25 22.22 -9.46
C ALA A 313 -30.67 20.88 -8.97
N SER A 314 -29.37 20.82 -8.74
CA SER A 314 -28.68 19.59 -8.38
C SER A 314 -27.53 19.83 -7.40
N ALA A 315 -27.10 18.77 -6.75
CA ALA A 315 -25.88 18.71 -5.94
C ALA A 315 -25.16 17.39 -6.18
N LYS A 316 -23.84 17.41 -6.05
CA LYS A 316 -22.95 16.25 -6.18
C LYS A 316 -21.94 16.20 -5.05
N ALA A 317 -21.61 15.01 -4.60
CA ALA A 317 -20.49 14.75 -3.69
C ALA A 317 -19.69 13.54 -4.17
N LYS A 318 -18.37 13.59 -4.00
CA LYS A 318 -17.54 12.41 -4.09
C LYS A 318 -17.11 12.03 -2.67
N ILE A 319 -17.26 10.76 -2.35
CA ILE A 319 -16.87 10.21 -1.06
C ILE A 319 -15.93 9.04 -1.29
N ASP A 320 -14.99 8.86 -0.38
CA ASP A 320 -14.16 7.68 -0.28
C ASP A 320 -14.39 7.00 1.07
N ILE A 321 -14.62 5.69 1.01
CA ILE A 321 -14.82 4.85 2.17
C ILE A 321 -13.61 3.92 2.26
N ARG A 322 -12.81 4.06 3.32
CA ARG A 322 -11.79 3.06 3.64
C ARG A 322 -12.47 1.95 4.42
N THR A 323 -12.44 0.76 3.83
CA THR A 323 -13.02 -0.44 4.45
C THR A 323 -11.98 -1.19 5.27
N VAL A 324 -12.42 -2.15 6.06
CA VAL A 324 -11.55 -3.10 6.76
C VAL A 324 -11.79 -4.51 6.22
N ALA A 325 -10.96 -5.46 6.59
CA ALA A 325 -11.07 -6.85 6.14
C ALA A 325 -12.48 -7.41 6.37
N GLY A 326 -12.95 -8.18 5.38
CA GLY A 326 -14.31 -8.74 5.40
C GLY A 326 -15.41 -7.81 4.86
N GLN A 327 -15.09 -6.54 4.57
CA GLN A 327 -16.01 -5.62 3.90
C GLN A 327 -15.69 -5.60 2.40
N HIS A 328 -16.53 -6.27 1.62
CA HIS A 328 -16.38 -6.32 0.16
C HIS A 328 -17.13 -5.18 -0.52
N THR A 329 -16.63 -4.73 -1.65
CA THR A 329 -17.13 -3.57 -2.42
C THR A 329 -18.64 -3.58 -2.62
N ASP A 330 -19.20 -4.68 -3.11
CA ASP A 330 -20.66 -4.76 -3.39
C ASP A 330 -21.49 -4.58 -2.13
N GLY A 331 -21.06 -5.18 -1.01
CA GLY A 331 -21.72 -5.02 0.29
C GLY A 331 -21.67 -3.58 0.80
N VAL A 332 -20.56 -2.88 0.59
CA VAL A 332 -20.40 -1.47 0.98
C VAL A 332 -21.32 -0.57 0.19
N VAL A 333 -21.38 -0.74 -1.13
CA VAL A 333 -22.25 0.06 -2.02
C VAL A 333 -23.72 -0.12 -1.64
N GLU A 334 -24.13 -1.37 -1.40
CA GLU A 334 -25.54 -1.66 -1.01
C GLU A 334 -25.87 -1.13 0.38
N ALA A 335 -24.94 -1.24 1.35
CA ALA A 335 -25.13 -0.66 2.69
C ALA A 335 -25.34 0.86 2.64
N VAL A 336 -24.59 1.57 1.78
CA VAL A 336 -24.78 3.01 1.57
C VAL A 336 -26.15 3.31 0.96
N ARG A 337 -26.58 2.56 -0.06
CA ARG A 337 -27.88 2.72 -0.69
C ARG A 337 -29.03 2.47 0.29
N GLU A 338 -28.92 1.39 1.07
CA GLU A 338 -29.92 1.05 2.07
C GLU A 338 -30.01 2.10 3.18
N HIS A 339 -28.86 2.58 3.67
CA HIS A 339 -28.80 3.65 4.66
C HIS A 339 -29.52 4.92 4.17
N LEU A 340 -29.21 5.36 2.95
CA LEU A 340 -29.85 6.55 2.36
C LEU A 340 -31.37 6.39 2.26
N ARG A 341 -31.83 5.21 1.82
CA ARG A 341 -33.26 4.89 1.73
C ARG A 341 -33.94 4.88 3.12
N GLU A 342 -33.32 4.24 4.12
CA GLU A 342 -33.85 4.19 5.49
C GLU A 342 -33.99 5.59 6.12
N HIS A 343 -33.17 6.55 5.67
CA HIS A 343 -33.19 7.93 6.17
C HIS A 343 -33.98 8.90 5.28
N GLY A 344 -34.70 8.38 4.27
CA GLY A 344 -35.58 9.18 3.40
C GLY A 344 -34.84 9.96 2.31
N PHE A 345 -33.69 9.51 1.89
CA PHE A 345 -32.85 10.09 0.82
C PHE A 345 -32.88 9.22 -0.46
N ASP A 346 -34.05 8.66 -0.80
CA ASP A 346 -34.21 7.74 -1.92
C ASP A 346 -33.84 8.37 -3.27
N ASP A 347 -33.96 9.70 -3.40
CA ASP A 347 -33.63 10.43 -4.61
C ASP A 347 -32.11 10.57 -4.86
N VAL A 348 -31.26 10.24 -3.87
CA VAL A 348 -29.80 10.28 -4.02
C VAL A 348 -29.32 9.08 -4.80
N ARG A 349 -28.79 9.32 -6.00
CA ARG A 349 -28.14 8.27 -6.80
C ARG A 349 -26.71 8.01 -6.28
N VAL A 350 -26.38 6.74 -6.13
CA VAL A 350 -25.06 6.25 -5.72
C VAL A 350 -24.41 5.55 -6.89
N GLN A 351 -23.30 6.10 -7.38
CA GLN A 351 -22.49 5.54 -8.46
C GLN A 351 -21.13 5.11 -7.92
N LEU A 352 -20.75 3.85 -8.14
CA LEU A 352 -19.39 3.37 -7.90
C LEU A 352 -18.45 3.95 -8.96
N LEU A 353 -17.37 4.58 -8.52
CA LEU A 353 -16.31 5.12 -9.40
C LEU A 353 -15.11 4.18 -9.47
N HIS A 354 -14.65 3.71 -8.32
CA HIS A 354 -13.49 2.85 -8.19
C HIS A 354 -13.56 2.06 -6.88
N ALA A 355 -12.99 0.85 -6.83
CA ALA A 355 -12.88 0.09 -5.61
C ALA A 355 -11.69 -0.87 -5.64
N ILE A 356 -11.15 -1.08 -4.45
CA ILE A 356 -10.15 -2.11 -4.14
C ILE A 356 -10.60 -2.75 -2.83
N ASP A 357 -10.74 -4.07 -2.77
CA ASP A 357 -11.07 -4.77 -1.53
C ASP A 357 -9.89 -4.76 -0.56
N GLY A 358 -10.20 -4.74 0.74
CA GLY A 358 -9.19 -4.90 1.78
C GLY A 358 -8.90 -6.36 2.07
N THR A 359 -7.75 -6.62 2.70
CA THR A 359 -7.38 -7.96 3.15
C THR A 359 -6.71 -7.90 4.52
N SER A 360 -6.67 -9.03 5.21
CA SER A 360 -5.83 -9.21 6.39
C SER A 360 -5.30 -10.63 6.45
N SER A 361 -4.12 -10.79 7.02
CA SER A 361 -3.48 -12.07 7.27
C SER A 361 -3.35 -12.31 8.77
N PRO A 362 -3.27 -13.56 9.22
CA PRO A 362 -2.97 -13.86 10.62
C PRO A 362 -1.64 -13.22 11.06
N MET A 363 -1.64 -12.60 12.24
CA MET A 363 -0.43 -12.05 12.88
C MET A 363 0.38 -13.13 13.62
N SER A 364 0.04 -14.40 13.42
CA SER A 364 0.68 -15.59 14.00
C SER A 364 0.97 -16.60 12.89
N GLY A 365 1.78 -17.61 13.24
CA GLY A 365 2.22 -18.64 12.30
C GLY A 365 3.67 -18.46 11.84
N PRO A 366 4.25 -19.46 11.16
CA PRO A 366 5.70 -19.55 10.96
C PRO A 366 6.30 -18.31 10.26
N PHE A 367 5.65 -17.81 9.20
CA PHE A 367 6.16 -16.65 8.45
C PHE A 367 5.98 -15.34 9.24
N ALA A 368 4.79 -15.10 9.81
CA ALA A 368 4.52 -13.90 10.61
C ALA A 368 5.52 -13.80 11.79
N GLU A 369 5.74 -14.91 12.49
CA GLU A 369 6.69 -14.97 13.58
C GLU A 369 8.14 -14.79 13.13
N ALA A 370 8.54 -15.33 11.97
CA ALA A 370 9.86 -15.11 11.39
C ALA A 370 10.11 -13.62 11.11
N VAL A 371 9.14 -12.92 10.53
CA VAL A 371 9.23 -11.47 10.27
C VAL A 371 9.36 -10.69 11.58
N VAL A 372 8.55 -11.01 12.60
CA VAL A 372 8.61 -10.35 13.92
C VAL A 372 9.96 -10.58 14.59
N VAL A 373 10.48 -11.81 14.56
CA VAL A 373 11.79 -12.13 15.17
C VAL A 373 12.92 -11.43 14.45
N ALA A 374 12.96 -11.46 13.13
CA ALA A 374 13.99 -10.77 12.34
C ALA A 374 13.92 -9.25 12.58
N ALA A 375 12.73 -8.63 12.56
CA ALA A 375 12.55 -7.22 12.84
C ALA A 375 13.00 -6.83 14.25
N THR A 376 12.63 -7.64 15.26
CA THR A 376 13.02 -7.40 16.65
C THR A 376 14.54 -7.49 16.83
N SER A 377 15.17 -8.46 16.20
CA SER A 377 16.63 -8.63 16.26
C SER A 377 17.39 -7.45 15.64
N MET A 378 16.89 -6.91 14.52
CA MET A 378 17.55 -5.87 13.77
C MET A 378 17.25 -4.45 14.23
N PHE A 379 16.00 -4.18 14.61
CA PHE A 379 15.48 -2.83 14.82
C PHE A 379 14.80 -2.62 16.17
N GLY A 380 14.62 -3.66 16.97
CA GLY A 380 13.86 -3.64 18.22
C GLY A 380 12.38 -3.99 18.01
N GLU A 381 11.57 -3.87 19.08
CA GLU A 381 10.17 -4.30 19.10
C GLU A 381 9.33 -3.57 18.03
N PRO A 382 8.69 -4.30 17.08
CA PRO A 382 7.89 -3.71 16.02
C PRO A 382 6.52 -3.21 16.50
N VAL A 383 5.96 -2.28 15.74
CA VAL A 383 4.51 -1.99 15.74
C VAL A 383 3.85 -2.93 14.74
N LEU A 384 2.82 -3.64 15.17
CA LEU A 384 2.06 -4.54 14.32
C LEU A 384 0.77 -3.84 13.86
N HIS A 385 0.61 -3.69 12.55
CA HIS A 385 -0.60 -3.15 11.93
C HIS A 385 -1.42 -4.32 11.38
N PRO A 386 -2.58 -4.66 11.97
CA PRO A 386 -3.49 -5.67 11.40
C PRO A 386 -3.84 -5.36 9.95
N GLN A 387 -3.97 -4.07 9.65
CA GLN A 387 -4.09 -3.52 8.30
C GLN A 387 -3.34 -2.20 8.21
N VAL A 388 -2.58 -2.01 7.15
CA VAL A 388 -1.99 -0.71 6.82
C VAL A 388 -3.06 0.25 6.31
N ALA A 389 -2.85 1.55 6.49
CA ALA A 389 -3.83 2.57 6.11
C ALA A 389 -4.03 2.69 4.59
N GLY A 390 -3.04 2.31 3.81
CA GLY A 390 -3.09 2.27 2.35
C GLY A 390 -4.03 1.18 1.82
N ALA A 391 -4.37 1.28 0.54
CA ALA A 391 -5.01 0.25 -0.24
C ALA A 391 -4.09 -0.09 -1.42
N GLY A 392 -4.01 -1.35 -1.77
CA GLY A 392 -3.18 -1.84 -2.86
C GLY A 392 -3.68 -3.22 -3.32
N PRO A 393 -3.03 -3.84 -4.28
CA PRO A 393 -3.50 -5.08 -4.89
C PRO A 393 -3.29 -6.32 -4.02
N LEU A 394 -2.92 -6.17 -2.72
CA LEU A 394 -2.72 -7.29 -1.79
C LEU A 394 -3.88 -8.27 -1.79
N ALA A 395 -5.12 -7.75 -1.81
CA ALA A 395 -6.31 -8.57 -1.77
C ALA A 395 -6.42 -9.49 -2.99
N ILE A 396 -5.92 -9.07 -4.15
CA ILE A 396 -5.89 -9.88 -5.39
C ILE A 396 -5.01 -11.11 -5.17
N VAL A 397 -3.77 -10.89 -4.71
CA VAL A 397 -2.81 -11.96 -4.48
C VAL A 397 -3.25 -12.86 -3.32
N ALA A 398 -3.65 -12.26 -2.19
CA ALA A 398 -4.08 -13.00 -1.00
C ALA A 398 -5.27 -13.94 -1.28
N SER A 399 -6.31 -13.42 -1.96
CA SER A 399 -7.53 -14.19 -2.21
C SER A 399 -7.35 -15.28 -3.27
N ARG A 400 -6.54 -15.01 -4.31
CA ARG A 400 -6.32 -15.94 -5.41
C ARG A 400 -5.38 -17.09 -5.02
N LEU A 401 -4.30 -16.78 -4.33
CA LEU A 401 -3.32 -17.78 -3.89
C LEU A 401 -3.63 -18.38 -2.52
N ASN A 402 -4.56 -17.79 -1.77
CA ASN A 402 -4.91 -18.19 -0.40
C ASN A 402 -3.68 -18.30 0.51
N VAL A 403 -2.82 -17.27 0.49
CA VAL A 403 -1.57 -17.21 1.24
C VAL A 403 -1.57 -16.06 2.25
N PRO A 404 -0.95 -16.24 3.43
CA PRO A 404 -0.71 -15.12 4.34
C PRO A 404 0.28 -14.14 3.73
N ILE A 405 -0.02 -12.85 3.84
CA ILE A 405 0.81 -11.75 3.33
C ILE A 405 1.30 -10.90 4.49
N VAL A 406 2.60 -10.57 4.47
CA VAL A 406 3.19 -9.63 5.42
C VAL A 406 3.99 -8.57 4.67
N ALA A 407 3.72 -7.29 4.97
CA ALA A 407 4.55 -6.17 4.58
C ALA A 407 5.63 -5.94 5.66
N PRO A 408 6.92 -6.19 5.37
CA PRO A 408 8.00 -6.10 6.34
C PRO A 408 8.43 -4.64 6.56
N PRO A 409 9.28 -4.32 7.56
CA PRO A 409 9.85 -2.99 7.70
C PRO A 409 10.89 -2.75 6.59
N GLY A 410 10.71 -1.68 5.81
CA GLY A 410 11.58 -1.34 4.68
C GLY A 410 12.68 -0.33 4.99
N SER A 411 13.25 0.22 3.92
CA SER A 411 14.17 1.35 3.96
C SER A 411 13.48 2.70 4.03
N THR A 412 12.16 2.72 3.90
CA THR A 412 11.33 3.91 3.70
C THR A 412 10.83 4.48 5.03
N ARG A 413 10.76 5.81 5.11
CA ARG A 413 10.20 6.59 6.23
C ARG A 413 9.19 7.59 5.69
N MET A 414 8.40 8.22 6.55
CA MET A 414 7.50 9.31 6.13
C MET A 414 8.28 10.46 5.46
N SER A 415 9.51 10.74 5.91
CA SER A 415 10.41 11.72 5.30
C SER A 415 11.00 11.32 3.94
N SER A 416 10.72 10.11 3.46
CA SER A 416 11.14 9.63 2.12
C SER A 416 10.40 10.30 0.98
N ALA A 417 9.33 11.06 1.25
CA ALA A 417 8.57 11.83 0.27
C ALA A 417 8.01 10.97 -0.89
N ILE A 418 7.48 9.79 -0.59
CA ILE A 418 6.81 8.91 -1.56
C ILE A 418 5.80 9.72 -2.37
N HIS A 419 5.76 9.54 -3.70
CA HIS A 419 4.97 10.29 -4.69
C HIS A 419 5.24 11.81 -4.74
N GLY A 420 6.08 12.33 -3.84
CA GLY A 420 6.48 13.74 -3.81
C GLY A 420 7.76 14.03 -4.60
N PRO A 421 8.12 15.32 -4.74
CA PRO A 421 9.45 15.69 -5.23
C PRO A 421 10.53 15.35 -4.20
N ASP A 422 11.76 15.16 -4.68
CA ASP A 422 12.91 14.75 -3.88
C ASP A 422 12.66 13.45 -3.08
N GLU A 423 11.89 12.51 -3.65
CA GLU A 423 11.75 11.16 -3.14
C GLU A 423 13.12 10.54 -2.88
N ASN A 424 13.29 9.90 -1.73
CA ASN A 424 14.63 9.48 -1.30
C ASN A 424 14.62 8.35 -0.25
N VAL A 425 15.73 7.62 -0.17
CA VAL A 425 16.02 6.68 0.93
C VAL A 425 17.40 6.96 1.53
N ALA A 426 17.54 6.78 2.84
CA ALA A 426 18.85 6.80 3.47
C ALA A 426 19.62 5.53 3.09
N VAL A 427 20.87 5.67 2.63
CA VAL A 427 21.72 4.53 2.25
C VAL A 427 21.91 3.58 3.44
N ALA A 428 22.03 4.10 4.65
CA ALA A 428 22.13 3.25 5.84
C ALA A 428 20.85 2.42 6.05
N ASP A 429 19.67 3.01 5.88
CA ASP A 429 18.39 2.31 6.00
C ASP A 429 18.24 1.24 4.92
N TYR A 430 18.70 1.53 3.70
CA TYR A 430 18.72 0.57 2.59
C TYR A 430 19.61 -0.65 2.89
N LEU A 431 20.84 -0.44 3.37
CA LEU A 431 21.73 -1.54 3.71
C LEU A 431 21.23 -2.35 4.92
N ASP A 432 20.61 -1.68 5.88
CA ASP A 432 19.95 -2.35 7.01
C ASP A 432 18.75 -3.18 6.55
N HIS A 433 18.03 -2.74 5.52
CA HIS A 433 16.94 -3.51 4.93
C HIS A 433 17.47 -4.76 4.21
N VAL A 434 18.57 -4.67 3.46
CA VAL A 434 19.24 -5.85 2.89
C VAL A 434 19.63 -6.85 3.99
N ALA A 435 20.23 -6.36 5.08
CA ALA A 435 20.59 -7.24 6.21
C ALA A 435 19.38 -7.89 6.86
N PHE A 436 18.29 -7.13 7.04
CA PHE A 436 17.02 -7.64 7.57
C PHE A 436 16.44 -8.76 6.70
N LEU A 437 16.44 -8.61 5.39
CA LEU A 437 15.95 -9.63 4.46
C LEU A 437 16.79 -10.92 4.52
N VAL A 438 18.11 -10.82 4.66
CA VAL A 438 18.96 -12.00 4.89
C VAL A 438 18.53 -12.73 6.17
N GLU A 439 18.41 -12.02 7.31
CA GLU A 439 17.97 -12.61 8.57
C GLU A 439 16.57 -13.23 8.48
N LEU A 440 15.64 -12.55 7.80
CA LEU A 440 14.27 -13.03 7.60
C LEU A 440 14.25 -14.35 6.81
N PHE A 441 14.95 -14.42 5.67
CA PHE A 441 14.96 -15.61 4.83
C PHE A 441 15.56 -16.82 5.57
N LEU A 442 16.63 -16.60 6.33
CA LEU A 442 17.24 -17.66 7.14
C LEU A 442 16.35 -18.06 8.32
N GLU A 443 15.69 -17.11 8.99
CA GLU A 443 14.82 -17.40 10.12
C GLU A 443 13.58 -18.18 9.67
N TYR A 444 12.97 -17.82 8.54
CA TYR A 444 11.80 -18.53 8.01
C TYR A 444 12.15 -19.98 7.67
N GLY A 445 13.26 -20.22 6.98
CA GLY A 445 13.75 -21.57 6.68
C GLY A 445 14.03 -22.42 7.92
N ARG A 446 14.59 -21.83 8.99
CA ARG A 446 14.85 -22.54 10.25
C ARG A 446 13.57 -23.00 10.96
N ARG A 447 12.53 -22.16 10.97
CA ARG A 447 11.27 -22.47 11.65
C ARG A 447 10.53 -23.62 11.02
N GLU A 448 10.44 -23.63 9.71
CA GLU A 448 9.76 -24.69 8.97
C GLU A 448 10.54 -26.03 9.04
N SER A 449 11.86 -25.99 9.03
CA SER A 449 12.69 -27.18 9.20
C SER A 449 12.65 -27.77 10.61
N GLY A 450 12.35 -26.95 11.63
CA GLY A 450 12.25 -27.34 13.04
C GLY A 450 10.87 -27.88 13.46
N GLY A 451 9.82 -27.60 12.69
CA GLY A 451 8.45 -28.04 12.98
C GLY A 451 8.15 -29.51 12.64
N SER A 452 9.09 -30.22 12.05
CA SER A 452 8.96 -31.63 11.64
C SER A 452 9.54 -32.61 12.67
N ARG A 453 9.58 -32.28 13.97
CA ARG A 453 10.01 -33.21 15.03
C ARG A 453 8.95 -33.42 16.08
#